data_561d53d626af7c799a18fcf129b9f345
#
_entry.id   561d53d626af7c799a18fcf129b9f345
#
_cell.length_a   1.000
_cell.length_b   1.000
_cell.length_c   1.000
_cell.angle_alpha   90.00
_cell.angle_beta   90.00
_cell.angle_gamma   90.00
#
_symmetry.space_group_name_H-M   'P 1'
#
loop_
_entity.id
_entity.type
_entity.pdbx_description
1 polymer ?
#
loop_
_entity_poly.entity_id
_entity_poly.type
_entity_poly.pdbx_seq_one_letter_code
_entity_poly.pdbx_strand_id
1 'polypeptide(L)'
;MEKTKAPRGAKPQPTPISKQELESLPIPKTREDLLKRIAERGFEVGYAANLNFATHDIADKVPVVISFVSMAVGILAFVSPVFQLTGVAVCLTLLGILTLYIEKYPAHEYGERGKHTLSMLYALEALYYKVKEKGPAADLSDDVTKLREMEDKFVDSTCPRQILFATWYAYFKFFAEKDYDWIDEQLHFRFWRDKVPATLKVLLVLAAVALTISAIVNWPVWTAWFR
;
A
#
# COMPACT_ATOMS: atom_id res chain seq x y z
N MET A 1 -37.12 -17.00 8.80
CA MET A 1 -36.20 -15.86 8.98
C MET A 1 -34.91 -16.16 8.24
N GLU A 2 -34.85 -15.69 7.02
CA GLU A 2 -33.74 -15.91 6.09
C GLU A 2 -32.60 -14.93 6.43
N LYS A 3 -31.47 -15.46 6.88
CA LYS A 3 -30.26 -14.66 7.14
C LYS A 3 -29.69 -14.23 5.79
N THR A 4 -29.98 -13.02 5.38
CA THR A 4 -29.38 -12.34 4.22
C THR A 4 -27.86 -12.31 4.41
N LYS A 5 -27.17 -13.19 3.67
CA LYS A 5 -25.71 -13.24 3.61
C LYS A 5 -25.25 -11.97 2.88
N ALA A 6 -24.68 -11.02 3.60
CA ALA A 6 -24.08 -9.83 3.00
C ALA A 6 -23.10 -10.24 1.86
N PRO A 7 -23.06 -9.52 0.74
CA PRO A 7 -22.17 -9.82 -0.35
C PRO A 7 -20.73 -9.72 0.16
N ARG A 8 -19.94 -10.79 0.04
CA ARG A 8 -18.49 -10.79 0.29
C ARG A 8 -17.81 -9.95 -0.79
N GLY A 9 -17.91 -8.63 -0.65
CA GLY A 9 -17.14 -7.68 -1.45
C GLY A 9 -15.63 -7.83 -1.17
N ALA A 10 -14.81 -7.37 -2.12
CA ALA A 10 -13.37 -7.21 -1.92
C ALA A 10 -13.13 -6.51 -0.57
N LYS A 11 -12.20 -7.05 0.26
CA LYS A 11 -11.84 -6.36 1.50
C LYS A 11 -11.39 -4.95 1.12
N PRO A 12 -12.02 -3.89 1.67
CA PRO A 12 -11.60 -2.52 1.38
C PRO A 12 -10.12 -2.36 1.76
N GLN A 13 -9.45 -1.40 1.12
CA GLN A 13 -8.13 -0.96 1.58
C GLN A 13 -8.25 -0.68 3.09
N PRO A 14 -7.25 -1.07 3.90
CA PRO A 14 -7.31 -0.82 5.33
C PRO A 14 -7.41 0.69 5.56
N THR A 15 -8.61 1.15 5.85
CA THR A 15 -8.86 2.52 6.30
C THR A 15 -8.56 2.56 7.79
N PRO A 16 -7.84 3.60 8.26
CA PRO A 16 -7.58 3.73 9.68
C PRO A 16 -8.93 3.77 10.43
N ILE A 17 -9.12 2.82 11.35
CA ILE A 17 -10.30 2.74 12.19
C ILE A 17 -10.25 3.88 13.19
N SER A 18 -11.37 4.56 13.41
CA SER A 18 -11.50 5.58 14.45
C SER A 18 -11.56 4.94 15.86
N LYS A 19 -11.19 5.68 16.90
CA LYS A 19 -11.30 5.18 18.29
C LYS A 19 -12.73 4.72 18.62
N GLN A 20 -13.75 5.41 18.16
CA GLN A 20 -15.15 5.05 18.37
C GLN A 20 -15.51 3.71 17.71
N GLU A 21 -15.03 3.47 16.51
CA GLU A 21 -15.21 2.18 15.83
C GLU A 21 -14.46 1.06 16.55
N LEU A 22 -13.25 1.34 17.06
CA LEU A 22 -12.47 0.37 17.82
C LEU A 22 -13.18 -0.06 19.11
N GLU A 23 -13.74 0.89 19.86
CA GLU A 23 -14.51 0.63 21.08
C GLU A 23 -15.79 -0.16 20.82
N SER A 24 -16.41 0.02 19.65
CA SER A 24 -17.64 -0.68 19.25
C SER A 24 -17.43 -2.13 18.82
N LEU A 25 -16.18 -2.56 18.59
CA LEU A 25 -15.87 -3.91 18.14
C LEU A 25 -16.14 -4.94 19.24
N PRO A 26 -16.73 -6.09 18.91
CA PRO A 26 -16.99 -7.15 19.87
C PRO A 26 -15.70 -7.69 20.46
N ILE A 27 -15.73 -7.97 21.76
CA ILE A 27 -14.60 -8.59 22.46
C ILE A 27 -14.46 -10.04 21.95
N PRO A 28 -13.27 -10.50 21.52
CA PRO A 28 -13.05 -11.89 21.14
C PRO A 28 -13.36 -12.82 22.34
N LYS A 29 -14.22 -13.80 22.12
CA LYS A 29 -14.62 -14.76 23.17
C LYS A 29 -13.90 -16.10 23.06
N THR A 30 -13.46 -16.46 21.87
CA THR A 30 -12.74 -17.70 21.61
C THR A 30 -11.30 -17.41 21.19
N ARG A 31 -10.44 -18.42 21.34
CA ARG A 31 -9.04 -18.37 20.88
C ARG A 31 -8.98 -18.08 19.37
N GLU A 32 -9.84 -18.70 18.57
CA GLU A 32 -9.90 -18.52 17.12
C GLU A 32 -10.32 -17.09 16.73
N ASP A 33 -11.31 -16.54 17.43
CA ASP A 33 -11.72 -15.14 17.22
C ASP A 33 -10.57 -14.17 17.55
N LEU A 34 -9.82 -14.46 18.62
CA LEU A 34 -8.68 -13.63 19.03
C LEU A 34 -7.54 -13.72 18.00
N LEU A 35 -7.16 -14.91 17.54
CA LEU A 35 -6.14 -15.13 16.52
C LEU A 35 -6.51 -14.40 15.23
N LYS A 36 -7.76 -14.53 14.80
CA LYS A 36 -8.26 -13.83 13.61
C LYS A 36 -8.17 -12.32 13.77
N ARG A 37 -8.58 -11.77 14.92
CA ARG A 37 -8.51 -10.33 15.18
C ARG A 37 -7.06 -9.83 15.23
N ILE A 38 -6.14 -10.58 15.84
CA ILE A 38 -4.71 -10.23 15.83
C ILE A 38 -4.20 -10.20 14.38
N ALA A 39 -4.57 -11.18 13.53
CA ALA A 39 -4.16 -11.22 12.14
C ALA A 39 -4.76 -10.06 11.31
N GLU A 40 -6.03 -9.70 11.55
CA GLU A 40 -6.66 -8.53 10.90
C GLU A 40 -5.91 -7.24 11.26
N ARG A 41 -5.56 -7.03 12.53
CA ARG A 41 -4.73 -5.89 12.97
C ARG A 41 -3.32 -5.96 12.43
N GLY A 42 -2.73 -7.14 12.40
CA GLY A 42 -1.42 -7.36 11.80
C GLY A 42 -1.38 -6.92 10.34
N PHE A 43 -2.42 -7.23 9.57
CA PHE A 43 -2.54 -6.75 8.18
C PHE A 43 -2.61 -5.22 8.09
N GLU A 44 -3.45 -4.58 8.91
CA GLU A 44 -3.59 -3.11 8.90
C GLU A 44 -2.29 -2.41 9.31
N VAL A 45 -1.66 -2.86 10.39
CA VAL A 45 -0.39 -2.32 10.90
C VAL A 45 0.74 -2.57 9.91
N GLY A 46 0.85 -3.78 9.37
CA GLY A 46 1.87 -4.14 8.39
C GLY A 46 1.73 -3.35 7.08
N TYR A 47 0.49 -3.16 6.62
CA TYR A 47 0.23 -2.31 5.47
C TYR A 47 0.59 -0.83 5.74
N ALA A 48 0.22 -0.29 6.91
CA ALA A 48 0.56 1.07 7.29
C ALA A 48 2.08 1.29 7.41
N ALA A 49 2.83 0.32 7.94
CA ALA A 49 4.29 0.36 7.97
C ALA A 49 4.88 0.44 6.56
N ASN A 50 4.43 -0.43 5.65
CA ASN A 50 4.88 -0.42 4.26
C ASN A 50 4.46 0.86 3.51
N LEU A 51 3.31 1.45 3.85
CA LEU A 51 2.86 2.71 3.28
C LEU A 51 3.76 3.89 3.71
N ASN A 52 4.19 3.91 4.96
CA ASN A 52 5.15 4.88 5.45
C ASN A 52 6.53 4.69 4.79
N PHE A 53 7.03 3.46 4.68
CA PHE A 53 8.28 3.18 3.95
C PHE A 53 8.18 3.50 2.46
N ALA A 54 7.05 3.23 1.81
CA ALA A 54 6.83 3.61 0.41
C ALA A 54 6.87 5.13 0.23
N THR A 55 6.25 5.88 1.14
CA THR A 55 6.31 7.35 1.12
C THR A 55 7.73 7.86 1.36
N HIS A 56 8.45 7.29 2.33
CA HIS A 56 9.86 7.57 2.58
C HIS A 56 10.72 7.35 1.33
N ASP A 57 10.64 6.16 0.73
CA ASP A 57 11.43 5.79 -0.45
C ASP A 57 11.17 6.70 -1.65
N ILE A 58 9.90 7.07 -1.88
CA ILE A 58 9.54 7.99 -2.97
C ILE A 58 10.07 9.39 -2.65
N ALA A 59 9.87 9.89 -1.43
CA ALA A 59 10.30 11.23 -1.05
C ALA A 59 11.82 11.41 -1.02
N ASP A 60 12.55 10.37 -0.67
CA ASP A 60 14.03 10.37 -0.60
C ASP A 60 14.67 10.18 -1.97
N LYS A 61 14.22 9.20 -2.75
CA LYS A 61 14.92 8.74 -3.97
C LYS A 61 14.47 9.45 -5.23
N VAL A 62 13.18 9.75 -5.39
CA VAL A 62 12.63 10.28 -6.66
C VAL A 62 13.19 11.67 -7.00
N PRO A 63 13.33 12.64 -6.08
CA PRO A 63 13.96 13.92 -6.39
C PRO A 63 15.40 13.79 -6.88
N VAL A 64 16.17 12.87 -6.28
CA VAL A 64 17.57 12.60 -6.68
C VAL A 64 17.63 12.04 -8.10
N VAL A 65 16.77 11.08 -8.43
CA VAL A 65 16.68 10.50 -9.78
C VAL A 65 16.26 11.56 -10.81
N ILE A 66 15.25 12.37 -10.50
CA ILE A 66 14.80 13.46 -11.38
C ILE A 66 15.95 14.45 -11.63
N SER A 67 16.67 14.85 -10.59
CA SER A 67 17.80 15.78 -10.71
C SER A 67 18.91 15.21 -11.60
N PHE A 68 19.26 13.93 -11.40
CA PHE A 68 20.25 13.25 -12.21
C PHE A 68 19.83 13.15 -13.69
N VAL A 69 18.58 12.73 -13.95
CA VAL A 69 18.03 12.64 -15.32
C VAL A 69 18.00 14.01 -15.98
N SER A 70 17.56 15.06 -15.27
CA SER A 70 17.49 16.41 -15.78
C SER A 70 18.87 16.94 -16.17
N MET A 71 19.88 16.68 -15.32
CA MET A 71 21.26 17.05 -15.61
C MET A 71 21.80 16.31 -16.85
N ALA A 72 21.55 15.00 -16.95
CA ALA A 72 21.99 14.20 -18.09
C ALA A 72 21.34 14.68 -19.40
N VAL A 73 20.04 14.95 -19.39
CA VAL A 73 19.33 15.51 -20.56
C VAL A 73 19.87 16.88 -20.92
N GLY A 74 20.15 17.74 -19.94
CA GLY A 74 20.78 19.05 -20.16
C GLY A 74 22.13 18.96 -20.88
N ILE A 75 22.98 18.04 -20.45
CA ILE A 75 24.28 17.77 -21.10
C ILE A 75 24.09 17.25 -22.54
N LEU A 76 23.17 16.29 -22.73
CA LEU A 76 22.90 15.71 -24.04
C LEU A 76 22.30 16.73 -25.03
N ALA A 77 21.60 17.75 -24.55
CA ALA A 77 21.08 18.82 -25.38
C ALA A 77 22.18 19.64 -26.09
N PHE A 78 23.41 19.68 -25.55
CA PHE A 78 24.54 20.32 -26.26
C PHE A 78 25.06 19.48 -27.42
N VAL A 79 24.81 18.19 -27.42
CA VAL A 79 25.38 17.25 -28.41
C VAL A 79 24.35 16.82 -29.44
N SER A 80 23.07 16.78 -29.08
CA SER A 80 22.00 16.23 -29.95
C SER A 80 20.78 17.11 -30.01
N PRO A 81 20.31 17.51 -31.23
CA PRO A 81 19.10 18.29 -31.41
C PRO A 81 17.82 17.61 -30.88
N VAL A 82 17.80 16.29 -30.74
CA VAL A 82 16.66 15.53 -30.21
C VAL A 82 16.30 15.99 -28.79
N PHE A 83 17.31 16.30 -27.98
CA PHE A 83 17.10 16.74 -26.59
C PHE A 83 16.74 18.25 -26.49
N GLN A 84 16.78 18.99 -27.60
CA GLN A 84 16.37 20.40 -27.68
C GLN A 84 14.88 20.56 -28.06
N LEU A 85 14.15 19.46 -28.27
CA LEU A 85 12.73 19.51 -28.62
C LEU A 85 11.92 20.12 -27.47
N THR A 86 10.95 20.96 -27.83
CA THR A 86 10.01 21.59 -26.87
C THR A 86 9.33 20.55 -25.96
N GLY A 87 9.02 19.36 -26.48
CA GLY A 87 8.45 18.27 -25.69
C GLY A 87 9.36 17.82 -24.54
N VAL A 88 10.66 17.77 -24.76
CA VAL A 88 11.64 17.43 -23.71
C VAL A 88 11.67 18.51 -22.63
N ALA A 89 11.67 19.78 -23.01
CA ALA A 89 11.62 20.90 -22.08
C ALA A 89 10.35 20.87 -21.22
N VAL A 90 9.18 20.60 -21.84
CA VAL A 90 7.91 20.44 -21.12
C VAL A 90 7.97 19.28 -20.12
N CYS A 91 8.50 18.12 -20.51
CA CYS A 91 8.67 16.98 -19.62
C CYS A 91 9.57 17.32 -18.41
N LEU A 92 10.71 17.97 -18.63
CA LEU A 92 11.61 18.40 -17.55
C LEU A 92 10.92 19.40 -16.60
N THR A 93 10.14 20.33 -17.14
CA THR A 93 9.37 21.27 -16.31
C THR A 93 8.35 20.54 -15.43
N LEU A 94 7.61 19.58 -16.00
CA LEU A 94 6.66 18.77 -15.23
C LEU A 94 7.34 17.94 -14.14
N LEU A 95 8.53 17.38 -14.43
CA LEU A 95 9.34 16.67 -13.43
C LEU A 95 9.80 17.62 -12.31
N GLY A 96 10.18 18.85 -12.64
CA GLY A 96 10.52 19.88 -11.64
C GLY A 96 9.32 20.20 -10.73
N ILE A 97 8.12 20.36 -11.28
CA ILE A 97 6.89 20.56 -10.50
C ILE A 97 6.59 19.36 -9.61
N LEU A 98 6.81 18.14 -10.12
CA LEU A 98 6.66 16.92 -9.33
C LEU A 98 7.63 16.91 -8.14
N THR A 99 8.87 17.34 -8.32
CA THR A 99 9.87 17.43 -7.22
C THR A 99 9.37 18.38 -6.14
N LEU A 100 8.86 19.57 -6.47
CA LEU A 100 8.29 20.52 -5.52
C LEU A 100 7.06 19.94 -4.76
N TYR A 101 6.27 19.09 -5.41
CA TYR A 101 5.20 18.37 -4.74
C TYR A 101 5.73 17.36 -3.72
N ILE A 102 6.79 16.62 -4.09
CA ILE A 102 7.40 15.59 -3.26
C ILE A 102 8.06 16.20 -2.01
N GLU A 103 8.70 17.37 -2.12
CA GLU A 103 9.36 18.09 -1.01
C GLU A 103 8.44 18.40 0.18
N LYS A 104 7.11 18.39 -0.03
CA LYS A 104 6.13 18.54 1.06
C LYS A 104 6.05 17.34 2.01
N TYR A 105 6.71 16.24 1.67
CA TYR A 105 6.71 15.01 2.44
C TYR A 105 8.10 14.80 3.05
N PRO A 106 8.31 15.06 4.35
CA PRO A 106 9.61 14.90 5.00
C PRO A 106 9.95 13.42 5.11
N ALA A 107 10.84 12.93 4.23
CA ALA A 107 11.19 11.52 4.12
C ALA A 107 11.59 10.90 5.47
N HIS A 108 12.42 11.60 6.26
CA HIS A 108 12.90 11.11 7.56
C HIS A 108 11.74 10.78 8.52
N GLU A 109 10.72 11.63 8.61
CA GLU A 109 9.57 11.39 9.52
C GLU A 109 8.80 10.14 9.12
N TYR A 110 8.60 9.92 7.81
CA TYR A 110 7.94 8.71 7.32
C TYR A 110 8.77 7.46 7.57
N GLY A 111 10.09 7.57 7.45
CA GLY A 111 11.02 6.48 7.79
C GLY A 111 10.90 6.08 9.27
N GLU A 112 10.94 7.03 10.19
CA GLU A 112 10.80 6.77 11.63
C GLU A 112 9.41 6.22 12.00
N ARG A 113 8.34 6.76 11.42
CA ARG A 113 6.98 6.23 11.57
C ARG A 113 6.86 4.82 11.05
N GLY A 114 7.49 4.51 9.91
CA GLY A 114 7.54 3.16 9.35
C GLY A 114 8.21 2.17 10.30
N LYS A 115 9.34 2.53 10.89
CA LYS A 115 10.05 1.71 11.90
C LYS A 115 9.19 1.48 13.15
N HIS A 116 8.57 2.54 13.66
CA HIS A 116 7.69 2.44 14.83
C HIS A 116 6.49 1.52 14.55
N THR A 117 5.82 1.70 13.41
CA THR A 117 4.69 0.85 13.01
C THR A 117 5.13 -0.61 12.78
N LEU A 118 6.32 -0.83 12.22
CA LEU A 118 6.89 -2.16 12.05
C LEU A 118 7.19 -2.84 13.40
N SER A 119 7.64 -2.09 14.40
CA SER A 119 7.84 -2.64 15.76
C SER A 119 6.53 -3.10 16.39
N MET A 120 5.42 -2.39 16.13
CA MET A 120 4.08 -2.81 16.56
C MET A 120 3.66 -4.11 15.86
N LEU A 121 3.97 -4.26 14.57
CA LEU A 121 3.68 -5.49 13.83
C LEU A 121 4.38 -6.71 14.46
N TYR A 122 5.66 -6.59 14.79
CA TYR A 122 6.40 -7.66 15.47
C TYR A 122 5.83 -7.98 16.85
N ALA A 123 5.34 -6.98 17.57
CA ALA A 123 4.67 -7.21 18.86
C ALA A 123 3.33 -7.97 18.68
N LEU A 124 2.56 -7.66 17.61
CA LEU A 124 1.34 -8.40 17.26
C LEU A 124 1.65 -9.83 16.83
N GLU A 125 2.73 -10.05 16.08
CA GLU A 125 3.20 -11.38 15.69
C GLU A 125 3.57 -12.23 16.92
N ALA A 126 4.33 -11.66 17.85
CA ALA A 126 4.67 -12.32 19.10
C ALA A 126 3.43 -12.68 19.93
N LEU A 127 2.43 -11.76 19.96
CA LEU A 127 1.16 -12.03 20.62
C LEU A 127 0.38 -13.14 19.92
N TYR A 128 0.38 -13.18 18.58
CA TYR A 128 -0.25 -14.24 17.80
C TYR A 128 0.29 -15.62 18.16
N TYR A 129 1.60 -15.79 18.11
CA TYR A 129 2.22 -17.08 18.43
C TYR A 129 1.99 -17.49 19.90
N LYS A 130 2.08 -16.52 20.82
CA LYS A 130 1.76 -16.77 22.24
C LYS A 130 0.33 -17.29 22.43
N VAL A 131 -0.66 -16.69 21.76
CA VAL A 131 -2.07 -17.13 21.81
C VAL A 131 -2.25 -18.46 21.10
N LYS A 132 -1.52 -18.70 19.99
CA LYS A 132 -1.56 -19.94 19.22
C LYS A 132 -1.06 -21.15 20.03
N GLU A 133 -0.11 -20.96 20.91
CA GLU A 133 0.41 -22.02 21.81
C GLU A 133 -0.52 -22.33 22.98
N LYS A 134 -1.44 -21.44 23.35
CA LYS A 134 -2.40 -21.65 24.43
C LYS A 134 -3.44 -22.73 24.07
N GLY A 135 -3.83 -23.52 25.07
CA GLY A 135 -4.92 -24.49 24.92
C GLY A 135 -6.29 -23.82 24.73
N PRO A 136 -7.31 -24.53 24.20
CA PRO A 136 -8.62 -23.99 23.92
C PRO A 136 -9.39 -23.47 25.16
N ALA A 137 -9.04 -23.96 26.37
CA ALA A 137 -9.67 -23.55 27.63
C ALA A 137 -8.83 -22.53 28.43
N ALA A 138 -7.75 -21.97 27.84
CA ALA A 138 -6.88 -21.03 28.52
C ALA A 138 -7.56 -19.67 28.71
N ASP A 139 -7.22 -18.97 29.80
CA ASP A 139 -7.65 -17.58 29.99
C ASP A 139 -6.93 -16.67 28.98
N LEU A 140 -7.73 -15.87 28.27
CA LEU A 140 -7.30 -14.95 27.21
C LEU A 140 -7.45 -13.48 27.61
N SER A 141 -7.89 -13.20 28.84
CA SER A 141 -8.20 -11.83 29.31
C SER A 141 -7.02 -10.86 29.17
N ASP A 142 -5.82 -11.31 29.56
CA ASP A 142 -4.59 -10.54 29.47
C ASP A 142 -4.17 -10.28 28.02
N ASP A 143 -4.37 -11.27 27.14
CA ASP A 143 -3.99 -11.14 25.73
C ASP A 143 -4.95 -10.23 24.98
N VAL A 144 -6.23 -10.25 25.33
CA VAL A 144 -7.24 -9.30 24.80
C VAL A 144 -6.91 -7.88 25.26
N THR A 145 -6.52 -7.70 26.53
CA THR A 145 -6.12 -6.38 27.05
C THR A 145 -4.90 -5.86 26.31
N LYS A 146 -3.87 -6.69 26.12
CA LYS A 146 -2.67 -6.32 25.34
C LYS A 146 -2.97 -5.97 23.91
N LEU A 147 -3.87 -6.72 23.23
CA LEU A 147 -4.29 -6.40 21.89
C LEU A 147 -4.93 -5.00 21.82
N ARG A 148 -5.82 -4.67 22.76
CA ARG A 148 -6.47 -3.34 22.83
C ARG A 148 -5.46 -2.23 23.03
N GLU A 149 -4.49 -2.39 23.93
CA GLU A 149 -3.42 -1.41 24.13
C GLU A 149 -2.62 -1.15 22.85
N MET A 150 -2.37 -2.21 22.05
CA MET A 150 -1.69 -2.09 20.77
C MET A 150 -2.56 -1.41 19.72
N GLU A 151 -3.86 -1.72 19.68
CA GLU A 151 -4.84 -1.09 18.80
C GLU A 151 -4.94 0.41 19.09
N ASP A 152 -5.02 0.83 20.35
CA ASP A 152 -5.09 2.24 20.76
C ASP A 152 -3.82 3.00 20.35
N LYS A 153 -2.64 2.42 20.59
CA LYS A 153 -1.35 3.00 20.17
C LYS A 153 -1.26 3.16 18.66
N PHE A 154 -1.79 2.20 17.90
CA PHE A 154 -1.79 2.25 16.44
C PHE A 154 -2.68 3.39 15.92
N VAL A 155 -3.89 3.54 16.45
CA VAL A 155 -4.81 4.62 16.05
C VAL A 155 -4.18 5.99 16.28
N ASP A 156 -3.48 6.19 17.42
CA ASP A 156 -2.80 7.44 17.74
C ASP A 156 -1.59 7.74 16.84
N SER A 157 -0.99 6.71 16.23
CA SER A 157 0.19 6.84 15.35
C SER A 157 -0.14 7.03 13.87
N THR A 158 -1.42 6.96 13.49
CA THR A 158 -1.84 6.95 12.08
C THR A 158 -1.59 8.29 11.39
N CYS A 159 -0.93 8.26 10.21
CA CYS A 159 -0.67 9.44 9.39
C CYS A 159 -1.63 9.50 8.19
N PRO A 160 -2.49 10.54 8.08
CA PRO A 160 -3.52 10.60 7.04
C PRO A 160 -2.97 11.00 5.66
N ARG A 161 -1.79 11.63 5.59
CA ARG A 161 -1.22 12.12 4.33
C ARG A 161 -0.21 11.15 3.77
N GLN A 162 -0.46 10.71 2.53
CA GLN A 162 0.43 9.83 1.80
C GLN A 162 0.76 10.44 0.44
N ILE A 163 1.96 10.19 -0.05
CA ILE A 163 2.39 10.64 -1.37
C ILE A 163 1.67 9.85 -2.48
N LEU A 164 1.49 10.47 -3.63
CA LEU A 164 0.92 9.79 -4.80
C LEU A 164 1.73 8.51 -5.14
N PHE A 165 1.04 7.44 -5.52
CA PHE A 165 1.57 6.10 -5.80
C PHE A 165 2.14 5.33 -4.59
N ALA A 166 2.28 5.93 -3.41
CA ALA A 166 2.74 5.20 -2.22
C ALA A 166 1.87 3.97 -1.90
N THR A 167 0.55 4.08 -2.10
CA THR A 167 -0.39 2.96 -1.93
C THR A 167 -0.03 1.76 -2.80
N TRP A 168 0.28 1.96 -4.09
CA TRP A 168 0.62 0.88 -5.01
C TRP A 168 1.97 0.25 -4.65
N TYR A 169 2.94 1.08 -4.31
CA TYR A 169 4.25 0.62 -3.89
C TYR A 169 4.20 -0.10 -2.54
N ALA A 170 3.38 0.35 -1.60
CA ALA A 170 3.14 -0.33 -0.33
C ALA A 170 2.50 -1.71 -0.52
N TYR A 171 1.52 -1.84 -1.43
CA TYR A 171 0.94 -3.14 -1.78
C TYR A 171 2.00 -4.08 -2.35
N PHE A 172 2.81 -3.60 -3.27
CA PHE A 172 3.91 -4.39 -3.82
C PHE A 172 4.87 -4.85 -2.71
N LYS A 173 5.35 -3.94 -1.87
CA LYS A 173 6.24 -4.27 -0.74
C LYS A 173 5.60 -5.27 0.21
N PHE A 174 4.34 -5.08 0.58
CA PHE A 174 3.65 -5.93 1.53
C PHE A 174 3.51 -7.37 1.01
N PHE A 175 3.13 -7.55 -0.24
CA PHE A 175 2.82 -8.88 -0.77
C PHE A 175 3.97 -9.55 -1.54
N ALA A 176 4.99 -8.81 -1.97
CA ALA A 176 6.09 -9.34 -2.77
C ALA A 176 7.41 -9.48 -2.00
N GLU A 177 7.64 -8.63 -0.98
CA GLU A 177 8.94 -8.60 -0.29
C GLU A 177 8.91 -9.28 1.08
N LYS A 178 7.72 -9.53 1.66
CA LYS A 178 7.63 -10.07 3.03
C LYS A 178 6.66 -11.22 3.13
N ASP A 179 7.12 -12.29 3.76
CA ASP A 179 6.30 -13.43 4.14
C ASP A 179 5.56 -13.14 5.45
N TYR A 180 4.26 -12.85 5.32
CA TYR A 180 3.36 -12.72 6.47
C TYR A 180 2.47 -13.94 6.58
N ASP A 181 3.08 -15.14 6.65
CA ASP A 181 2.38 -16.43 6.67
C ASP A 181 1.35 -16.51 7.78
N TRP A 182 1.66 -15.98 8.96
CA TRP A 182 0.74 -15.99 10.11
C TRP A 182 -0.52 -15.14 9.87
N ILE A 183 -0.42 -14.09 9.05
CA ILE A 183 -1.57 -13.27 8.64
C ILE A 183 -2.37 -14.02 7.57
N ASP A 184 -1.69 -14.60 6.57
CA ASP A 184 -2.34 -15.34 5.49
C ASP A 184 -3.02 -16.62 5.98
N GLU A 185 -2.49 -17.28 7.02
CA GLU A 185 -3.09 -18.43 7.70
C GLU A 185 -4.53 -18.14 8.17
N GLN A 186 -4.81 -16.92 8.63
CA GLN A 186 -6.13 -16.52 9.13
C GLN A 186 -6.98 -15.83 8.06
N LEU A 187 -6.36 -15.04 7.17
CA LEU A 187 -7.08 -14.18 6.23
C LEU A 187 -7.25 -14.79 4.84
N HIS A 188 -6.45 -15.78 4.46
CA HIS A 188 -6.52 -16.53 3.19
C HIS A 188 -6.57 -15.59 1.97
N PHE A 189 -5.53 -14.80 1.76
CA PHE A 189 -5.46 -13.81 0.68
C PHE A 189 -5.51 -14.45 -0.71
N ARG A 190 -6.39 -13.92 -1.56
CA ARG A 190 -6.46 -14.30 -2.97
C ARG A 190 -5.75 -13.25 -3.84
N PHE A 191 -4.86 -13.71 -4.74
CA PHE A 191 -4.00 -12.82 -5.55
C PHE A 191 -4.78 -11.68 -6.23
N TRP A 192 -5.75 -11.98 -7.08
CA TRP A 192 -6.49 -10.95 -7.82
C TRP A 192 -7.43 -10.11 -6.97
N ARG A 193 -7.97 -10.66 -5.88
CA ARG A 193 -8.93 -9.95 -5.04
C ARG A 193 -8.26 -9.03 -4.06
N ASP A 194 -7.23 -9.54 -3.37
CA ASP A 194 -6.70 -8.91 -2.17
C ASP A 194 -5.28 -8.34 -2.39
N LYS A 195 -4.46 -8.92 -3.31
CA LYS A 195 -3.06 -8.51 -3.54
C LYS A 195 -2.91 -7.41 -4.61
N VAL A 196 -3.95 -7.11 -5.40
CA VAL A 196 -3.92 -6.07 -6.45
C VAL A 196 -4.82 -4.90 -6.05
N PRO A 197 -4.29 -3.66 -5.95
CA PRO A 197 -5.08 -2.48 -5.60
C PRO A 197 -6.24 -2.26 -6.58
N ALA A 198 -7.42 -1.88 -6.07
CA ALA A 198 -8.60 -1.62 -6.90
C ALA A 198 -8.34 -0.54 -7.96
N THR A 199 -7.63 0.52 -7.59
CA THR A 199 -7.23 1.60 -8.50
C THR A 199 -6.34 1.13 -9.63
N LEU A 200 -5.42 0.19 -9.37
CA LEU A 200 -4.58 -0.41 -10.42
C LEU A 200 -5.41 -1.27 -11.39
N LYS A 201 -6.38 -2.04 -10.88
CA LYS A 201 -7.31 -2.80 -11.74
C LYS A 201 -8.09 -1.89 -12.68
N VAL A 202 -8.63 -0.78 -12.16
CA VAL A 202 -9.36 0.21 -12.97
C VAL A 202 -8.43 0.81 -14.02
N LEU A 203 -7.21 1.19 -13.65
CA LEU A 203 -6.23 1.75 -14.60
C LEU A 203 -5.89 0.75 -15.71
N LEU A 204 -5.67 -0.53 -15.38
CA LEU A 204 -5.41 -1.58 -16.38
C LEU A 204 -6.57 -1.78 -17.33
N VAL A 205 -7.81 -1.75 -16.83
CA VAL A 205 -9.01 -1.83 -17.69
C VAL A 205 -9.10 -0.62 -18.62
N LEU A 206 -8.90 0.60 -18.09
CA LEU A 206 -8.91 1.82 -18.91
C LEU A 206 -7.81 1.81 -19.97
N ALA A 207 -6.60 1.36 -19.62
CA ALA A 207 -5.50 1.22 -20.54
C ALA A 207 -5.81 0.18 -21.66
N ALA A 208 -6.39 -0.96 -21.30
CA ALA A 208 -6.80 -1.97 -22.26
C ALA A 208 -7.87 -1.44 -23.23
N VAL A 209 -8.87 -0.70 -22.72
CA VAL A 209 -9.90 -0.06 -23.55
C VAL A 209 -9.26 0.98 -24.49
N ALA A 210 -8.37 1.85 -23.98
CA ALA A 210 -7.68 2.86 -24.78
C ALA A 210 -6.83 2.22 -25.90
N LEU A 211 -6.09 1.15 -25.58
CA LEU A 211 -5.30 0.41 -26.57
C LEU A 211 -6.18 -0.25 -27.62
N THR A 212 -7.34 -0.83 -27.23
CA THR A 212 -8.29 -1.42 -28.16
C THR A 212 -8.87 -0.37 -29.12
N ILE A 213 -9.28 0.79 -28.58
CA ILE A 213 -9.78 1.91 -29.39
C ILE A 213 -8.67 2.39 -30.34
N SER A 214 -7.45 2.58 -29.85
CA SER A 214 -6.32 3.00 -30.67
C SER A 214 -6.01 1.99 -31.79
N ALA A 215 -6.06 0.70 -31.51
CA ALA A 215 -5.87 -0.35 -32.49
C ALA A 215 -6.96 -0.32 -33.58
N ILE A 216 -8.22 -0.13 -33.20
CA ILE A 216 -9.34 -0.04 -34.14
C ILE A 216 -9.21 1.21 -35.03
N VAL A 217 -8.95 2.36 -34.43
CA VAL A 217 -8.83 3.64 -35.17
C VAL A 217 -7.64 3.64 -36.13
N ASN A 218 -6.52 3.07 -35.72
CA ASN A 218 -5.29 3.03 -36.52
C ASN A 218 -5.16 1.77 -37.40
N TRP A 219 -6.15 0.87 -37.38
CA TRP A 219 -6.15 -0.35 -38.20
C TRP A 219 -5.83 -0.12 -39.69
N PRO A 220 -6.37 0.91 -40.37
CA PRO A 220 -6.01 1.20 -41.76
C PRO A 220 -4.55 1.54 -41.98
N VAL A 221 -3.92 2.23 -41.01
CA VAL A 221 -2.51 2.60 -41.08
C VAL A 221 -1.61 1.38 -40.93
N TRP A 222 -1.92 0.47 -40.01
CA TRP A 222 -1.16 -0.76 -39.81
C TRP A 222 -1.24 -1.70 -41.03
N THR A 223 -2.41 -1.84 -41.63
CA THR A 223 -2.57 -2.68 -42.86
C THR A 223 -1.86 -2.10 -44.08
N ALA A 224 -1.63 -0.79 -44.14
CA ALA A 224 -0.85 -0.15 -45.21
C ALA A 224 0.67 -0.39 -45.06
N TRP A 225 1.16 -0.64 -43.86
CA TRP A 225 2.59 -0.94 -43.60
C TRP A 225 3.00 -2.39 -43.97
N PHE A 226 2.03 -3.30 -44.04
CA PHE A 226 2.24 -4.71 -44.36
C PHE A 226 1.87 -5.08 -45.82
N ARG A 227 1.58 -4.08 -46.67
CA ARG A 227 1.42 -4.22 -48.11
C ARG A 227 2.60 -3.55 -48.83
#